data_e3333bc65704cebf5db3e170ea75fb5c
#
_entry.id   e3333bc65704cebf5db3e170ea75fb5c
#
_cell.length_a   1.000
_cell.length_b   1.000
_cell.length_c   1.000
_cell.angle_alpha   90.00
_cell.angle_beta   90.00
_cell.angle_gamma   90.00
#
_symmetry.space_group_name_H-M   'P 1'
#
loop_
_entity.id
_entity.type
_entity.pdbx_description
1 polymer ?
#
loop_
_entity_poly.entity_id
_entity_poly.type
_entity_poly.pdbx_seq_one_letter_code
_entity_poly.pdbx_strand_id
1 'polypeptide(L)'
;MNLYVAGQFRFQDPNWAACTATAVRSMLNFIADRSTGGAGFLWIPTNSGVVRNRILAWERSHDTMAGGYGSDPHGWRNALNYYGWGPASLLAGSRIYEDAAYGTYAGAMRATVRALVATGKPVGLVGWRGRHAQMITGYYGLVGDPFATDAAGRYLDTFSVAGFYMSDPLRASSFVNRRISYTALRYTKTYRFRFQRFYERDSRYDDRYTPGYRVSRDEWYGKYVLVLPIR
;
A
#
# COMPACT_ATOMS: atom_id res chain seq x y z
N MET A 1 1.90 2.56 -17.98
CA MET A 1 2.91 2.86 -16.93
C MET A 1 3.28 1.59 -16.21
N ASN A 2 4.56 1.32 -16.02
CA ASN A 2 5.04 0.22 -15.19
C ASN A 2 6.32 0.68 -14.48
N LEU A 3 6.26 0.73 -13.17
CA LEU A 3 7.38 1.18 -12.34
C LEU A 3 8.39 0.06 -12.06
N TYR A 4 8.02 -1.20 -12.30
CA TYR A 4 8.87 -2.33 -11.97
C TYR A 4 10.19 -2.31 -12.74
N VAL A 5 11.28 -2.54 -11.99
CA VAL A 5 12.61 -2.81 -12.53
C VAL A 5 13.13 -4.10 -11.92
N ALA A 6 13.65 -4.98 -12.76
CA ALA A 6 14.16 -6.27 -12.33
C ALA A 6 15.28 -6.10 -11.27
N GLY A 7 15.23 -6.87 -10.21
CA GLY A 7 16.19 -6.83 -9.11
C GLY A 7 15.91 -5.83 -8.00
N GLN A 8 15.05 -4.83 -8.21
CA GLN A 8 14.68 -3.85 -7.18
C GLN A 8 13.68 -4.41 -6.17
N PHE A 9 12.74 -5.21 -6.65
CA PHE A 9 11.78 -5.91 -5.80
C PHE A 9 12.34 -7.27 -5.39
N ARG A 10 13.17 -7.30 -4.37
CA ARG A 10 13.67 -8.54 -3.78
C ARG A 10 12.76 -8.93 -2.63
N PHE A 11 11.89 -9.86 -2.90
CA PHE A 11 10.94 -10.37 -1.93
C PHE A 11 11.35 -11.73 -1.41
N GLN A 12 11.29 -11.92 -0.13
CA GLN A 12 10.99 -13.20 0.47
C GLN A 12 10.24 -12.95 1.77
N ASP A 13 9.01 -13.37 1.81
CA ASP A 13 8.31 -13.52 3.05
C ASP A 13 8.11 -15.02 3.32
N PRO A 14 9.03 -15.68 4.02
CA PRO A 14 8.87 -17.07 4.39
C PRO A 14 7.79 -17.25 5.46
N ASN A 15 7.33 -16.16 6.09
CA ASN A 15 6.36 -16.16 7.15
C ASN A 15 5.12 -15.37 6.75
N TRP A 16 3.97 -15.97 6.76
CA TRP A 16 2.66 -15.38 6.48
C TRP A 16 2.33 -14.10 7.29
N ALA A 17 3.13 -13.80 8.29
CA ALA A 17 2.95 -12.65 9.16
C ALA A 17 3.70 -11.38 8.72
N ALA A 18 4.62 -11.45 7.79
CA ALA A 18 5.55 -10.35 7.47
C ALA A 18 5.27 -9.68 6.11
N CYS A 19 4.09 -9.86 5.53
CA CYS A 19 3.77 -9.34 4.21
C CYS A 19 3.84 -7.80 4.15
N THR A 20 3.39 -7.09 5.19
CA THR A 20 3.47 -5.63 5.28
C THR A 20 4.92 -5.16 5.35
N ALA A 21 5.72 -5.72 6.25
CA ALA A 21 7.13 -5.38 6.40
C ALA A 21 7.96 -5.67 5.14
N THR A 22 7.64 -6.76 4.44
CA THR A 22 8.26 -7.10 3.15
C THR A 22 7.84 -6.11 2.07
N ALA A 23 6.57 -5.70 2.06
CA ALA A 23 6.07 -4.69 1.15
C ALA A 23 6.72 -3.32 1.41
N VAL A 24 6.81 -2.88 2.67
CA VAL A 24 7.53 -1.63 3.05
C VAL A 24 8.92 -1.62 2.47
N ARG A 25 9.69 -2.66 2.73
CA ARG A 25 11.06 -2.76 2.26
C ARG A 25 11.17 -2.71 0.73
N SER A 26 10.31 -3.44 0.04
CA SER A 26 10.32 -3.49 -1.42
C SER A 26 9.91 -2.16 -2.04
N MET A 27 8.89 -1.51 -1.49
CA MET A 27 8.43 -0.21 -1.95
C MET A 27 9.49 0.87 -1.74
N LEU A 28 10.15 0.89 -0.57
CA LEU A 28 11.19 1.87 -0.27
C LEU A 28 12.45 1.64 -1.09
N ASN A 29 12.88 0.40 -1.29
CA ASN A 29 14.02 0.09 -2.15
C ASN A 29 13.78 0.53 -3.59
N PHE A 30 12.58 0.31 -4.10
CA PHE A 30 12.19 0.81 -5.42
C PHE A 30 12.28 2.33 -5.51
N ILE A 31 11.76 3.05 -4.50
CA ILE A 31 11.77 4.51 -4.46
C ILE A 31 13.20 5.05 -4.35
N ALA A 32 14.02 4.48 -3.46
CA ALA A 32 15.41 4.89 -3.25
C ALA A 32 16.27 4.75 -4.50
N ASP A 33 16.07 3.69 -5.24
CA ASP A 33 16.85 3.43 -6.46
C ASP A 33 16.49 4.37 -7.63
N ARG A 34 15.30 4.95 -7.60
CA ARG A 34 14.83 5.87 -8.65
C ARG A 34 15.01 7.34 -8.35
N SER A 35 15.21 7.72 -7.11
CA SER A 35 15.33 9.12 -6.77
C SER A 35 16.75 9.48 -6.36
N THR A 36 17.38 10.36 -7.09
CA THR A 36 18.67 10.96 -6.75
C THR A 36 18.65 11.78 -5.45
N GLY A 37 17.49 12.03 -4.90
CA GLY A 37 17.29 12.63 -3.58
C GLY A 37 16.68 11.66 -2.57
N GLY A 38 16.66 10.41 -2.89
CA GLY A 38 16.28 9.20 -2.21
C GLY A 38 15.23 9.24 -1.13
N ALA A 39 14.45 8.18 -1.02
CA ALA A 39 13.99 7.70 0.26
C ALA A 39 15.25 7.33 1.06
N GLY A 40 15.99 8.34 1.43
CA GLY A 40 17.35 8.18 1.92
C GLY A 40 17.46 7.86 3.39
N PHE A 41 16.32 7.78 4.09
CA PHE A 41 16.40 7.57 5.53
C PHE A 41 16.73 6.11 5.86
N LEU A 42 16.17 5.18 5.12
CA LEU A 42 16.50 3.78 5.29
C LEU A 42 16.51 3.02 3.96
N TRP A 43 17.62 3.10 3.27
CA TRP A 43 17.92 2.17 2.21
C TRP A 43 18.20 0.78 2.80
N ILE A 44 17.45 -0.24 2.35
CA ILE A 44 17.60 -1.61 2.80
C ILE A 44 18.11 -2.46 1.62
N PRO A 45 19.40 -2.49 1.37
CA PRO A 45 19.98 -3.11 0.17
C PRO A 45 19.90 -4.64 0.19
N THR A 46 19.69 -5.24 1.37
CA THR A 46 19.74 -6.69 1.53
C THR A 46 18.39 -7.30 1.88
N ASN A 47 18.14 -8.50 1.36
CA ASN A 47 16.96 -9.29 1.73
C ASN A 47 17.17 -9.99 3.08
N SER A 48 17.42 -9.24 4.14
CA SER A 48 17.68 -9.77 5.46
C SER A 48 16.39 -10.01 6.22
N GLY A 49 16.19 -11.25 6.70
CA GLY A 49 15.10 -11.58 7.61
C GLY A 49 15.14 -10.77 8.90
N VAL A 50 16.33 -10.40 9.37
CA VAL A 50 16.53 -9.54 10.55
C VAL A 50 15.90 -8.17 10.33
N VAL A 51 16.18 -7.55 9.19
CA VAL A 51 15.64 -6.21 8.85
C VAL A 51 14.12 -6.27 8.72
N ARG A 52 13.60 -7.27 8.02
CA ARG A 52 12.16 -7.49 7.87
C ARG A 52 11.47 -7.65 9.23
N ASN A 53 12.03 -8.48 10.11
CA ASN A 53 11.47 -8.70 11.44
C ASN A 53 11.52 -7.44 12.30
N ARG A 54 12.55 -6.61 12.16
CA ARG A 54 12.64 -5.30 12.82
C ARG A 54 11.54 -4.36 12.32
N ILE A 55 11.31 -4.28 11.01
CA ILE A 55 10.22 -3.49 10.45
C ILE A 55 8.88 -3.98 10.98
N LEU A 56 8.62 -5.29 10.97
CA LEU A 56 7.37 -5.85 11.48
C LEU A 56 7.15 -5.55 12.97
N ALA A 57 8.19 -5.68 13.80
CA ALA A 57 8.10 -5.34 15.21
C ALA A 57 7.78 -3.85 15.41
N TRP A 58 8.39 -3.00 14.60
CA TRP A 58 8.13 -1.56 14.62
C TRP A 58 6.69 -1.26 14.16
N GLU A 59 6.22 -1.84 13.06
CA GLU A 59 4.84 -1.71 12.59
C GLU A 59 3.83 -2.04 13.68
N ARG A 60 4.01 -3.19 14.36
CA ARG A 60 3.14 -3.65 15.45
C ARG A 60 3.12 -2.72 16.65
N SER A 61 4.19 -2.00 16.92
CA SER A 61 4.22 -1.01 17.98
C SER A 61 3.62 0.34 17.57
N HIS A 62 3.31 0.52 16.27
CA HIS A 62 2.83 1.77 15.70
C HIS A 62 1.54 1.60 14.88
N ASP A 63 0.93 0.42 14.92
CA ASP A 63 -0.40 0.18 14.38
C ASP A 63 -1.50 0.50 15.42
N THR A 64 -2.73 0.33 15.02
CA THR A 64 -3.91 0.61 15.86
C THR A 64 -4.61 -0.66 16.33
N MET A 65 -4.08 -1.82 15.92
CA MET A 65 -4.58 -3.12 16.37
C MET A 65 -3.79 -3.65 17.57
N ALA A 66 -4.50 -4.27 18.50
CA ALA A 66 -3.88 -5.01 19.58
C ALA A 66 -3.74 -6.48 19.18
N GLY A 67 -2.52 -6.91 18.94
CA GLY A 67 -2.19 -8.31 18.70
C GLY A 67 -2.49 -8.78 17.27
N GLY A 68 -1.99 -9.93 16.90
CA GLY A 68 -2.25 -10.55 15.61
C GLY A 68 -0.99 -10.93 14.84
N TYR A 69 -1.22 -11.58 13.72
CA TYR A 69 -0.17 -11.95 12.77
C TYR A 69 -0.07 -10.85 11.71
N GLY A 70 0.97 -10.05 11.74
CA GLY A 70 1.17 -8.96 10.80
C GLY A 70 0.97 -7.58 11.42
N SER A 71 0.61 -6.61 10.61
CA SER A 71 0.30 -5.25 10.99
C SER A 71 -0.93 -4.75 10.23
N ASP A 72 -1.56 -3.70 10.71
CA ASP A 72 -2.71 -3.09 10.06
C ASP A 72 -2.30 -2.03 9.01
N PRO A 73 -3.25 -1.45 8.26
CA PRO A 73 -2.95 -0.39 7.30
C PRO A 73 -2.26 0.83 7.90
N HIS A 74 -2.58 1.21 9.15
CA HIS A 74 -1.90 2.30 9.85
C HIS A 74 -0.44 1.97 10.14
N GLY A 75 -0.15 0.79 10.66
CA GLY A 75 1.23 0.34 10.89
C GLY A 75 2.03 0.28 9.61
N TRP A 76 1.44 -0.24 8.53
CA TRP A 76 2.07 -0.27 7.21
C TRP A 76 2.37 1.15 6.68
N ARG A 77 1.38 2.04 6.69
CA ARG A 77 1.54 3.46 6.32
C ARG A 77 2.63 4.13 7.17
N ASN A 78 2.57 3.94 8.48
CA ASN A 78 3.52 4.53 9.41
C ASN A 78 4.94 4.04 9.15
N ALA A 79 5.13 2.74 8.89
CA ALA A 79 6.44 2.18 8.57
C ALA A 79 6.99 2.74 7.24
N LEU A 80 6.18 2.85 6.20
CA LEU A 80 6.59 3.50 4.95
C LEU A 80 7.08 4.92 5.19
N ASN A 81 6.32 5.72 5.91
CA ASN A 81 6.68 7.10 6.21
C ASN A 81 7.97 7.17 7.05
N TYR A 82 8.01 6.47 8.18
CA TYR A 82 9.14 6.50 9.10
C TYR A 82 10.45 6.05 8.43
N TYR A 83 10.44 4.86 7.84
CA TYR A 83 11.64 4.30 7.22
C TYR A 83 12.02 4.99 5.93
N GLY A 84 11.08 5.59 5.22
CA GLY A 84 11.35 6.34 4.00
C GLY A 84 11.82 7.77 4.24
N TRP A 85 11.23 8.48 5.21
CA TRP A 85 11.42 9.93 5.37
C TRP A 85 11.61 10.40 6.82
N GLY A 86 11.72 9.48 7.76
CA GLY A 86 12.01 9.80 9.16
C GLY A 86 10.76 10.17 9.99
N PRO A 87 10.97 10.45 11.28
CA PRO A 87 9.86 10.59 12.25
C PRO A 87 8.91 11.76 11.97
N ALA A 88 9.37 12.85 11.37
CA ALA A 88 8.51 13.98 11.01
C ALA A 88 7.40 13.61 10.02
N SER A 89 7.66 12.62 9.17
CA SER A 89 6.68 12.13 8.18
C SER A 89 5.56 11.26 8.75
N LEU A 90 5.58 10.97 10.03
CA LEU A 90 4.48 10.27 10.71
C LEU A 90 3.27 11.19 10.96
N LEU A 91 3.52 12.47 11.11
CA LEU A 91 2.47 13.44 11.44
C LEU A 91 1.53 13.66 10.25
N ALA A 92 0.25 13.76 10.52
CA ALA A 92 -0.74 14.17 9.53
C ALA A 92 -0.31 15.49 8.86
N GLY A 93 -0.45 15.59 7.55
CA GLY A 93 0.02 16.75 6.78
C GLY A 93 1.49 16.69 6.31
N SER A 94 2.33 15.83 6.92
CA SER A 94 3.72 15.62 6.48
C SER A 94 3.94 14.26 5.82
N ARG A 95 2.94 13.40 5.80
CA ARG A 95 3.01 12.05 5.25
C ARG A 95 3.26 12.04 3.76
N ILE A 96 3.97 11.02 3.33
CA ILE A 96 4.17 10.68 1.92
C ILE A 96 3.20 9.58 1.50
N TYR A 97 2.87 8.69 2.42
CA TYR A 97 1.88 7.63 2.26
C TYR A 97 0.73 7.80 3.24
N GLU A 98 -0.49 7.58 2.76
CA GLU A 98 -1.70 7.50 3.58
C GLU A 98 -2.42 6.18 3.33
N ASP A 99 -3.08 5.65 4.35
CA ASP A 99 -4.07 4.61 4.16
C ASP A 99 -5.42 5.24 3.75
N ALA A 100 -6.09 4.60 2.82
CA ALA A 100 -7.35 5.08 2.28
C ALA A 100 -8.32 3.93 2.03
N ALA A 101 -9.57 4.14 2.40
CA ALA A 101 -10.63 3.14 2.29
C ALA A 101 -11.76 3.61 1.38
N TYR A 102 -12.08 2.81 0.37
CA TYR A 102 -13.07 3.14 -0.67
C TYR A 102 -14.27 2.22 -0.61
N GLY A 103 -15.46 2.78 -0.65
CA GLY A 103 -16.71 2.01 -0.69
C GLY A 103 -16.89 1.20 -1.99
N THR A 104 -16.22 1.60 -3.08
CA THR A 104 -16.32 0.94 -4.38
C THR A 104 -14.97 0.52 -4.93
N TYR A 105 -14.96 -0.60 -5.65
CA TYR A 105 -13.76 -1.07 -6.36
C TYR A 105 -13.27 -0.05 -7.39
N ALA A 106 -14.19 0.53 -8.14
CA ALA A 106 -13.84 1.54 -9.15
C ALA A 106 -13.16 2.77 -8.53
N GLY A 107 -13.67 3.26 -7.40
CA GLY A 107 -13.07 4.37 -6.67
C GLY A 107 -11.64 4.07 -6.22
N ALA A 108 -11.42 2.88 -5.61
CA ALA A 108 -10.09 2.44 -5.20
C ALA A 108 -9.11 2.36 -6.38
N MET A 109 -9.55 1.78 -7.51
CA MET A 109 -8.67 1.62 -8.69
C MET A 109 -8.36 2.96 -9.37
N ARG A 110 -9.31 3.89 -9.41
CA ARG A 110 -9.05 5.25 -9.90
C ARG A 110 -8.06 5.98 -9.03
N ALA A 111 -8.22 5.91 -7.71
CA ALA A 111 -7.25 6.48 -6.77
C ALA A 111 -5.85 5.86 -6.94
N THR A 112 -5.77 4.55 -7.14
CA THR A 112 -4.51 3.86 -7.46
C THR A 112 -3.84 4.44 -8.70
N VAL A 113 -4.58 4.60 -9.80
CA VAL A 113 -4.01 5.15 -11.05
C VAL A 113 -3.52 6.58 -10.83
N ARG A 114 -4.33 7.44 -10.20
CA ARG A 114 -3.95 8.82 -9.90
C ARG A 114 -2.69 8.89 -9.04
N ALA A 115 -2.62 8.10 -7.98
CA ALA A 115 -1.46 8.05 -7.10
C ALA A 115 -0.19 7.63 -7.85
N LEU A 116 -0.27 6.58 -8.67
CA LEU A 116 0.85 6.12 -9.50
C LEU A 116 1.33 7.21 -10.47
N VAL A 117 0.40 7.90 -11.15
CA VAL A 117 0.75 8.94 -12.13
C VAL A 117 1.32 10.17 -11.44
N ALA A 118 0.68 10.64 -10.37
CA ALA A 118 1.09 11.87 -9.68
C ALA A 118 2.44 11.74 -8.98
N THR A 119 2.76 10.56 -8.45
CA THR A 119 3.90 10.41 -7.55
C THR A 119 5.04 9.55 -8.10
N GLY A 120 4.77 8.72 -9.10
CA GLY A 120 5.75 7.72 -9.56
C GLY A 120 6.13 6.69 -8.50
N LYS A 121 5.30 6.48 -7.46
CA LYS A 121 5.58 5.56 -6.35
C LYS A 121 4.60 4.39 -6.34
N PRO A 122 5.03 3.19 -5.88
CA PRO A 122 4.15 2.02 -5.78
C PRO A 122 3.00 2.24 -4.79
N VAL A 123 1.91 1.54 -5.01
CA VAL A 123 0.72 1.56 -4.16
C VAL A 123 0.62 0.26 -3.38
N GLY A 124 0.39 0.35 -2.08
CA GLY A 124 0.06 -0.79 -1.23
C GLY A 124 -1.40 -1.21 -1.41
N LEU A 125 -1.62 -2.51 -1.52
CA LEU A 125 -2.93 -3.13 -1.69
C LEU A 125 -3.20 -4.10 -0.54
N VAL A 126 -4.26 -3.89 0.21
CA VAL A 126 -4.72 -4.85 1.22
C VAL A 126 -5.63 -5.87 0.56
N GLY A 127 -5.07 -7.05 0.28
CA GLY A 127 -5.75 -8.15 -0.38
C GLY A 127 -6.29 -9.21 0.58
N TRP A 128 -6.81 -10.32 0.01
CA TRP A 128 -7.27 -11.51 0.73
C TRP A 128 -8.23 -11.21 1.89
N ARG A 129 -9.16 -10.30 1.68
CA ARG A 129 -10.12 -9.84 2.69
C ARG A 129 -9.43 -9.23 3.92
N GLY A 130 -8.39 -8.43 3.71
CA GLY A 130 -7.68 -7.75 4.78
C GLY A 130 -6.55 -8.56 5.43
N ARG A 131 -6.17 -9.71 4.85
CA ARG A 131 -5.20 -10.62 5.45
C ARG A 131 -3.83 -10.61 4.80
N HIS A 132 -3.65 -9.85 3.73
CA HIS A 132 -2.43 -9.89 2.95
C HIS A 132 -2.10 -8.55 2.32
N ALA A 133 -0.84 -8.15 2.42
CA ALA A 133 -0.30 -6.98 1.76
C ALA A 133 0.31 -7.36 0.42
N GLN A 134 -0.08 -6.66 -0.63
CA GLN A 134 0.46 -6.78 -1.98
C GLN A 134 0.82 -5.39 -2.51
N MET A 135 1.48 -5.32 -3.66
CA MET A 135 1.85 -4.04 -4.26
C MET A 135 1.38 -3.93 -5.68
N ILE A 136 0.92 -2.73 -6.05
CA ILE A 136 0.65 -2.33 -7.42
C ILE A 136 1.78 -1.42 -7.87
N THR A 137 2.47 -1.83 -8.93
CA THR A 137 3.64 -1.12 -9.47
C THR A 137 3.35 -0.43 -10.79
N GLY A 138 2.13 -0.52 -11.28
CA GLY A 138 1.74 0.14 -12.52
C GLY A 138 0.38 -0.30 -13.03
N TYR A 139 0.01 0.26 -14.16
CA TYR A 139 -1.22 -0.04 -14.89
C TYR A 139 -0.96 -0.12 -16.40
N TYR A 140 -1.90 -0.71 -17.14
CA TYR A 140 -1.86 -0.76 -18.59
C TYR A 140 -3.25 -0.54 -19.21
N GLY A 141 -3.26 -0.15 -20.50
CA GLY A 141 -4.50 0.11 -21.23
C GLY A 141 -5.29 1.30 -20.67
N LEU A 142 -4.59 2.39 -20.33
CA LEU A 142 -5.24 3.64 -19.94
C LEU A 142 -5.95 4.27 -21.14
N VAL A 143 -7.21 4.61 -20.96
CA VAL A 143 -8.03 5.39 -21.89
C VAL A 143 -8.63 6.55 -21.10
N GLY A 144 -8.48 7.75 -21.61
CA GLY A 144 -8.93 8.99 -20.97
C GLY A 144 -7.89 9.58 -20.02
N ASP A 145 -8.21 10.76 -19.48
CA ASP A 145 -7.35 11.50 -18.56
C ASP A 145 -7.75 11.22 -17.10
N PRO A 146 -6.82 10.68 -16.28
CA PRO A 146 -7.07 10.44 -14.85
C PRO A 146 -7.35 11.71 -14.04
N PHE A 147 -6.92 12.85 -14.54
CA PHE A 147 -7.03 14.15 -13.85
C PHE A 147 -8.05 15.09 -14.47
N ALA A 148 -8.82 14.65 -15.46
CA ALA A 148 -9.91 15.44 -16.01
C ALA A 148 -10.89 15.88 -14.90
N THR A 149 -11.23 17.17 -14.87
CA THR A 149 -12.14 17.77 -13.88
C THR A 149 -13.31 18.46 -14.55
N ASP A 150 -14.39 18.61 -13.80
CA ASP A 150 -15.50 19.52 -14.17
C ASP A 150 -15.14 20.98 -13.88
N ALA A 151 -16.06 21.89 -14.18
CA ALA A 151 -15.89 23.32 -13.94
C ALA A 151 -15.73 23.68 -12.44
N ALA A 152 -16.12 22.81 -11.54
CA ALA A 152 -15.95 22.96 -10.10
C ALA A 152 -14.65 22.33 -9.59
N GLY A 153 -13.79 21.83 -10.47
CA GLY A 153 -12.52 21.18 -10.10
C GLY A 153 -12.66 19.76 -9.57
N ARG A 154 -13.83 19.14 -9.66
CA ARG A 154 -14.06 17.75 -9.21
C ARG A 154 -13.68 16.78 -10.32
N TYR A 155 -13.00 15.71 -9.98
CA TYR A 155 -12.64 14.68 -10.95
C TYR A 155 -13.86 14.07 -11.65
N LEU A 156 -13.81 14.02 -12.98
CA LEU A 156 -14.88 13.47 -13.82
C LEU A 156 -14.97 11.93 -13.76
N ASP A 157 -13.90 11.26 -13.35
CA ASP A 157 -13.85 9.78 -13.26
C ASP A 157 -14.18 9.03 -14.56
N THR A 158 -13.93 9.65 -15.71
CA THR A 158 -14.27 9.14 -17.04
C THR A 158 -13.20 8.24 -17.67
N PHE A 159 -12.03 8.13 -17.04
CA PHE A 159 -10.97 7.28 -17.53
C PHE A 159 -11.13 5.81 -17.10
N SER A 160 -10.47 4.90 -17.81
CA SER A 160 -10.42 3.48 -17.49
C SER A 160 -9.03 2.89 -17.73
N VAL A 161 -8.77 1.72 -17.15
CA VAL A 161 -7.57 0.92 -17.37
C VAL A 161 -7.94 -0.53 -17.65
N ALA A 162 -7.15 -1.21 -18.47
CA ALA A 162 -7.36 -2.64 -18.76
C ALA A 162 -6.90 -3.52 -17.57
N GLY A 163 -5.95 -3.03 -16.77
CA GLY A 163 -5.48 -3.75 -15.58
C GLY A 163 -4.21 -3.16 -14.97
N PHE A 164 -3.59 -3.95 -14.10
CA PHE A 164 -2.49 -3.53 -13.25
C PHE A 164 -1.29 -4.46 -13.33
N TYR A 165 -0.12 -3.93 -13.00
CA TYR A 165 1.08 -4.71 -12.70
C TYR A 165 1.20 -4.84 -11.19
N MET A 166 1.32 -6.09 -10.72
CA MET A 166 1.29 -6.42 -9.30
C MET A 166 2.45 -7.30 -8.89
N SER A 167 2.84 -7.19 -7.62
CA SER A 167 3.81 -8.05 -6.97
C SER A 167 3.29 -8.52 -5.61
N ASP A 168 3.57 -9.78 -5.28
CA ASP A 168 3.10 -10.42 -4.06
C ASP A 168 4.29 -10.91 -3.22
N PRO A 169 4.46 -10.41 -1.98
CA PRO A 169 5.55 -10.80 -1.10
C PRO A 169 5.64 -12.31 -0.81
N LEU A 170 4.50 -13.00 -0.72
CA LEU A 170 4.46 -14.44 -0.46
C LEU A 170 4.87 -15.29 -1.67
N ARG A 171 4.86 -14.72 -2.86
CA ARG A 171 5.12 -15.41 -4.12
C ARG A 171 6.24 -14.76 -4.92
N ALA A 172 7.27 -14.36 -4.23
CA ALA A 172 8.38 -13.60 -4.78
C ALA A 172 9.04 -14.18 -6.03
N SER A 173 9.02 -15.50 -6.19
CA SER A 173 9.60 -16.17 -7.37
C SER A 173 8.63 -16.29 -8.55
N SER A 174 7.31 -16.26 -8.30
CA SER A 174 6.29 -16.54 -9.31
C SER A 174 5.30 -15.42 -9.54
N PHE A 175 5.25 -14.44 -8.63
CA PHE A 175 4.27 -13.36 -8.68
C PHE A 175 4.92 -11.98 -8.51
N VAL A 176 5.84 -11.67 -9.40
CA VAL A 176 6.51 -10.38 -9.49
C VAL A 176 6.15 -9.76 -10.83
N ASN A 177 5.73 -8.50 -10.82
CA ASN A 177 5.35 -7.73 -12.01
C ASN A 177 4.31 -8.44 -12.91
N ARG A 178 3.36 -9.13 -12.31
CA ARG A 178 2.32 -9.85 -13.05
C ARG A 178 1.26 -8.89 -13.57
N ARG A 179 0.92 -9.06 -14.84
CA ARG A 179 -0.25 -8.38 -15.43
C ARG A 179 -1.52 -9.05 -14.95
N ILE A 180 -2.39 -8.29 -14.30
CA ILE A 180 -3.70 -8.72 -13.82
C ILE A 180 -4.74 -7.80 -14.44
N SER A 181 -5.73 -8.38 -15.11
CA SER A 181 -6.81 -7.57 -15.67
C SER A 181 -7.65 -6.92 -14.58
N TYR A 182 -8.26 -5.79 -14.90
CA TYR A 182 -9.15 -5.06 -13.99
C TYR A 182 -10.23 -5.97 -13.39
N THR A 183 -10.85 -6.81 -14.23
CA THR A 183 -11.89 -7.76 -13.81
C THR A 183 -11.32 -8.89 -12.95
N ALA A 184 -10.17 -9.47 -13.32
CA ALA A 184 -9.56 -10.54 -12.54
C ALA A 184 -9.17 -10.07 -11.14
N LEU A 185 -8.61 -8.88 -11.00
CA LEU A 185 -8.28 -8.30 -9.70
C LEU A 185 -9.51 -8.18 -8.80
N ARG A 186 -10.66 -7.82 -9.36
CA ARG A 186 -11.92 -7.69 -8.61
C ARG A 186 -12.47 -9.04 -8.12
N TYR A 187 -12.41 -10.09 -8.93
CA TYR A 187 -13.18 -11.31 -8.72
C TYR A 187 -12.38 -12.52 -8.26
N THR A 188 -11.07 -12.54 -8.48
CA THR A 188 -10.24 -13.70 -8.10
C THR A 188 -10.08 -13.80 -6.58
N LYS A 189 -10.21 -15.01 -6.02
CA LYS A 189 -10.01 -15.24 -4.58
C LYS A 189 -8.64 -14.76 -4.09
N THR A 190 -7.60 -14.93 -4.88
CA THR A 190 -6.23 -14.51 -4.59
C THR A 190 -6.11 -12.99 -4.47
N TYR A 191 -6.94 -12.25 -5.21
CA TYR A 191 -6.93 -10.79 -5.27
C TYR A 191 -8.15 -10.16 -4.61
N ARG A 192 -8.92 -10.94 -3.84
CA ARG A 192 -10.02 -10.35 -3.09
C ARG A 192 -9.49 -9.22 -2.25
N PHE A 193 -9.97 -8.05 -2.61
CA PHE A 193 -9.47 -6.79 -2.15
C PHE A 193 -10.33 -6.20 -1.02
N ARG A 194 -11.62 -6.52 -1.02
CA ARG A 194 -12.54 -5.97 -0.05
C ARG A 194 -12.16 -6.44 1.35
N PHE A 195 -11.95 -5.50 2.24
CA PHE A 195 -11.66 -5.75 3.64
C PHE A 195 -12.91 -6.35 4.30
N GLN A 196 -12.84 -7.58 4.76
CA GLN A 196 -13.99 -8.29 5.33
C GLN A 196 -13.80 -8.66 6.80
N ARG A 197 -12.61 -8.59 7.31
CA ARG A 197 -12.31 -8.92 8.68
C ARG A 197 -11.29 -7.96 9.19
N PHE A 198 -11.68 -7.29 10.18
CA PHE A 198 -10.79 -6.55 11.00
C PHE A 198 -10.97 -7.02 12.43
N TYR A 199 -9.93 -7.05 13.22
CA TYR A 199 -10.02 -7.35 14.63
C TYR A 199 -10.54 -6.11 15.36
N GLU A 200 -11.72 -5.67 14.97
CA GLU A 200 -12.38 -4.47 15.47
C GLU A 200 -12.55 -4.48 16.98
N ARG A 201 -12.64 -5.67 17.55
CA ARG A 201 -12.73 -5.86 19.00
C ARG A 201 -11.43 -5.48 19.73
N ASP A 202 -10.34 -5.42 19.00
CA ASP A 202 -9.01 -5.17 19.54
C ASP A 202 -8.44 -3.82 19.13
N SER A 203 -9.20 -2.96 18.44
CA SER A 203 -8.79 -1.59 18.15
C SER A 203 -8.82 -0.77 19.44
N ARG A 204 -7.83 -0.99 20.29
CA ARG A 204 -7.67 -0.31 21.58
C ARG A 204 -6.89 0.97 21.46
N TYR A 205 -6.30 1.22 20.30
CA TYR A 205 -5.33 2.29 20.14
C TYR A 205 -5.84 3.27 19.08
N ASP A 206 -5.89 4.52 19.48
CA ASP A 206 -6.08 5.62 18.53
C ASP A 206 -4.81 5.79 17.68
N ASP A 207 -4.96 6.29 16.48
CA ASP A 207 -3.81 6.68 15.67
C ASP A 207 -3.12 7.89 16.32
N ARG A 208 -2.04 7.62 17.03
CA ARG A 208 -1.28 8.62 17.78
C ARG A 208 -0.68 9.74 16.94
N TYR A 209 -0.63 9.55 15.63
CA TYR A 209 -0.07 10.51 14.69
C TYR A 209 -1.10 11.38 14.00
N THR A 210 -2.37 11.16 14.28
CA THR A 210 -3.47 11.98 13.75
C THR A 210 -4.29 12.52 14.93
N PRO A 211 -4.05 13.77 15.34
CA PRO A 211 -4.75 14.34 16.49
C PRO A 211 -6.28 14.27 16.35
N GLY A 212 -6.94 13.82 17.40
CA GLY A 212 -8.40 13.66 17.42
C GLY A 212 -8.95 12.45 16.65
N TYR A 213 -8.09 11.69 16.00
CA TYR A 213 -8.49 10.46 15.31
C TYR A 213 -8.77 9.35 16.32
N ARG A 214 -9.87 8.66 16.09
CA ARG A 214 -10.21 7.42 16.80
C ARG A 214 -10.51 6.33 15.81
N VAL A 215 -9.93 5.16 16.02
CA VAL A 215 -10.22 3.97 15.19
C VAL A 215 -11.71 3.68 15.28
N SER A 216 -12.38 3.68 14.13
CA SER A 216 -13.77 3.30 14.03
C SER A 216 -13.91 1.90 13.46
N ARG A 217 -14.94 1.19 13.93
CA ARG A 217 -15.31 -0.12 13.40
C ARG A 217 -15.45 -0.13 11.88
N ASP A 218 -15.96 0.95 11.32
CA ASP A 218 -16.32 1.05 9.91
C ASP A 218 -15.20 1.62 9.02
N GLU A 219 -14.03 1.88 9.58
CA GLU A 219 -12.94 2.48 8.83
C GLU A 219 -12.57 1.66 7.61
N TRP A 220 -12.31 0.39 7.79
CA TRP A 220 -11.88 -0.52 6.72
C TRP A 220 -12.87 -1.63 6.41
N TYR A 221 -13.77 -1.94 7.34
CA TYR A 221 -14.70 -3.06 7.17
C TYR A 221 -15.59 -2.90 5.95
N GLY A 222 -15.59 -3.93 5.11
CA GLY A 222 -16.39 -3.94 3.88
C GLY A 222 -15.91 -3.01 2.77
N LYS A 223 -14.78 -2.31 2.96
CA LYS A 223 -14.22 -1.38 1.99
C LYS A 223 -13.00 -1.94 1.27
N TYR A 224 -12.56 -1.24 0.25
CA TYR A 224 -11.33 -1.51 -0.50
C TYR A 224 -10.23 -0.62 0.08
N VAL A 225 -9.20 -1.23 0.68
CA VAL A 225 -8.18 -0.53 1.44
C VAL A 225 -6.86 -0.51 0.70
N LEU A 226 -6.28 0.66 0.60
CA LEU A 226 -5.00 0.95 -0.05
C LEU A 226 -4.06 1.67 0.92
N VAL A 227 -2.77 1.57 0.67
CA VAL A 227 -1.76 2.48 1.21
C VAL A 227 -1.19 3.26 0.03
N LEU A 228 -1.61 4.51 -0.10
CA LEU A 228 -1.41 5.35 -1.27
C LEU A 228 -0.28 6.35 -1.04
N PRO A 229 0.64 6.53 -2.00
CA PRO A 229 1.51 7.70 -2.01
C PRO A 229 0.68 8.93 -2.38
N ILE A 230 0.86 10.00 -1.60
CA ILE A 230 0.15 11.28 -1.78
C ILE A 230 1.08 12.41 -2.20
N ARG A 231 2.39 12.16 -2.18
CA ARG A 231 3.44 13.10 -2.60
C ARG A 231 4.59 12.37 -3.28
#